data_38fad6f511e50aa04432baebb60d1a8f
#
_entry.id   38fad6f511e50aa04432baebb60d1a8f
#
_cell.length_a   1.000
_cell.length_b   1.000
_cell.length_c   1.000
_cell.angle_alpha   90.00
_cell.angle_beta   90.00
_cell.angle_gamma   90.00
#
_symmetry.space_group_name_H-M   'P 1'
#
loop_
_entity.id
_entity.type
_entity.pdbx_description
1 polymer ?
#
loop_
_entity_poly.entity_id
_entity_poly.type
_entity_poly.pdbx_seq_one_letter_code
_entity_poly.pdbx_strand_id
1 'polypeptide(L)'
;MRRLIILAEVALGLLFASCTKEEQRTLSVIPAPLKVELQQEVFSLNSETGLYIDASEGDKKILEDYLVASSMNLKPVIAEEGHNVVLKQVAELPEVNSSEGYVLTVTPDQVLIRATSGAGLFYGVQTMLQMVDEKGLPAGVITDEPRFAYRGFMMDVSRHFFDKEFIKKQMDALAYYKLNRLHLHLTDAAGWR
;
A
#
# COMPACT_ATOMS: atom_id res chain seq x y z
N MET A 1 22.38 23.79 -55.09
CA MET A 1 21.06 23.22 -54.76
C MET A 1 21.16 21.93 -53.93
N ARG A 2 21.92 20.89 -54.28
CA ARG A 2 22.02 19.64 -53.48
C ARG A 2 22.53 19.86 -52.02
N ARG A 3 23.46 20.78 -51.75
CA ARG A 3 23.96 21.04 -50.39
C ARG A 3 22.98 21.79 -49.51
N LEU A 4 22.06 22.59 -50.04
CA LEU A 4 21.01 23.25 -49.28
C LEU A 4 19.88 22.25 -48.86
N ILE A 5 19.60 21.28 -49.70
CA ILE A 5 18.57 20.24 -49.40
C ILE A 5 19.04 19.34 -48.24
N ILE A 6 20.32 18.94 -48.22
CA ILE A 6 20.88 18.09 -47.15
C ILE A 6 20.87 18.82 -45.81
N LEU A 7 21.16 20.15 -45.77
CA LEU A 7 21.10 20.97 -44.57
C LEU A 7 19.67 21.14 -44.04
N ALA A 8 18.66 21.20 -44.94
CA ALA A 8 17.26 21.28 -44.55
C ALA A 8 16.73 19.95 -43.94
N GLU A 9 17.17 18.80 -44.47
CA GLU A 9 16.78 17.48 -43.92
C GLU A 9 17.43 17.23 -42.57
N VAL A 10 18.66 17.64 -42.33
CA VAL A 10 19.32 17.51 -41.02
C VAL A 10 18.70 18.47 -39.98
N ALA A 11 18.29 19.67 -40.39
CA ALA A 11 17.61 20.62 -39.50
C ALA A 11 16.20 20.15 -39.14
N LEU A 12 15.48 19.49 -40.06
CA LEU A 12 14.16 18.94 -39.81
C LEU A 12 14.21 17.69 -38.90
N GLY A 13 15.26 16.88 -39.00
CA GLY A 13 15.50 15.74 -38.12
C GLY A 13 15.76 16.09 -36.66
N LEU A 14 16.36 17.28 -36.40
CA LEU A 14 16.64 17.76 -35.05
C LEU A 14 15.41 18.34 -34.32
N LEU A 15 14.35 18.70 -35.05
CA LEU A 15 13.12 19.25 -34.46
C LEU A 15 12.19 18.14 -33.85
N PHE A 16 12.45 16.86 -34.16
CA PHE A 16 11.71 15.74 -33.60
C PHE A 16 12.35 15.09 -32.36
N ALA A 17 13.51 15.60 -31.91
CA ALA A 17 14.01 15.28 -30.59
C ALA A 17 13.20 16.05 -29.52
N SER A 18 11.88 15.88 -29.55
CA SER A 18 10.98 16.29 -28.48
C SER A 18 11.35 15.43 -27.28
N CYS A 19 12.01 16.02 -26.31
CA CYS A 19 12.15 15.44 -24.97
C CYS A 19 10.72 15.23 -24.45
N THR A 20 10.19 14.03 -24.61
CA THR A 20 9.02 13.60 -23.85
C THR A 20 9.47 13.67 -22.39
N LYS A 21 9.06 14.71 -21.68
CA LYS A 21 9.14 14.73 -20.22
C LYS A 21 8.43 13.47 -19.78
N GLU A 22 9.17 12.46 -19.33
CA GLU A 22 8.60 11.34 -18.61
C GLU A 22 7.79 11.94 -17.47
N GLU A 23 6.48 11.77 -17.52
CA GLU A 23 5.58 12.19 -16.46
C GLU A 23 5.91 11.34 -15.25
N GLN A 24 6.62 11.92 -14.30
CA GLN A 24 7.07 11.23 -13.10
C GLN A 24 5.83 10.85 -12.31
N ARG A 25 5.51 9.56 -12.23
CA ARG A 25 4.39 9.06 -11.43
C ARG A 25 4.55 9.53 -10.00
N THR A 26 3.54 10.17 -9.47
CA THR A 26 3.47 10.59 -8.06
C THR A 26 2.56 9.64 -7.31
N LEU A 27 3.00 9.22 -6.13
CA LEU A 27 2.24 8.34 -5.25
C LEU A 27 1.40 9.17 -4.26
N SER A 28 0.09 8.93 -4.23
CA SER A 28 -0.84 9.60 -3.30
C SER A 28 -1.20 8.66 -2.14
N VAL A 29 -0.22 8.32 -1.30
CA VAL A 29 -0.40 7.48 -0.11
C VAL A 29 -0.31 8.33 1.15
N ILE A 30 -1.21 8.14 2.10
CA ILE A 30 -1.28 8.84 3.37
C ILE A 30 -1.27 7.84 4.53
N PRO A 31 -0.32 7.95 5.48
CA PRO A 31 0.86 8.84 5.49
C PRO A 31 1.81 8.58 4.33
N ALA A 32 2.53 9.62 3.90
CA ALA A 32 3.55 9.46 2.86
C ALA A 32 4.64 8.48 3.34
N PRO A 33 4.98 7.44 2.54
CA PRO A 33 6.01 6.49 2.90
C PRO A 33 7.40 7.13 3.01
N LEU A 34 8.28 6.50 3.79
CA LEU A 34 9.64 6.99 4.02
C LEU A 34 10.48 7.04 2.74
N LYS A 35 10.37 6.03 1.89
CA LYS A 35 11.09 5.92 0.62
C LYS A 35 10.20 5.31 -0.45
N VAL A 36 10.20 5.92 -1.64
CA VAL A 36 9.41 5.48 -2.80
C VAL A 36 10.28 5.51 -4.04
N GLU A 37 10.39 4.38 -4.71
CA GLU A 37 11.07 4.22 -6.00
C GLU A 37 10.10 3.60 -6.99
N LEU A 38 9.45 4.41 -7.84
CA LEU A 38 8.48 3.93 -8.82
C LEU A 38 9.13 3.66 -10.17
N GLN A 39 8.55 2.71 -10.90
CA GLN A 39 8.87 2.33 -12.27
C GLN A 39 7.67 2.60 -13.19
N GLN A 40 7.85 2.43 -14.49
CA GLN A 40 6.79 2.68 -15.47
C GLN A 40 5.80 1.52 -15.59
N GLU A 41 6.24 0.32 -15.28
CA GLU A 41 5.45 -0.90 -15.34
C GLU A 41 4.33 -0.93 -14.30
N VAL A 42 3.41 -1.85 -14.48
CA VAL A 42 2.23 -2.01 -13.61
C VAL A 42 1.97 -3.50 -13.38
N PHE A 43 1.67 -3.86 -12.14
CA PHE A 43 1.07 -5.15 -11.82
C PHE A 43 -0.44 -5.06 -12.04
N SER A 44 -0.97 -5.84 -12.97
CA SER A 44 -2.40 -5.83 -13.31
C SER A 44 -3.18 -6.77 -12.40
N LEU A 45 -4.04 -6.23 -11.55
CA LEU A 45 -4.99 -7.04 -10.78
C LEU A 45 -6.06 -7.63 -11.69
N ASN A 46 -6.26 -8.94 -11.61
CA ASN A 46 -7.27 -9.65 -12.40
C ASN A 46 -7.88 -10.82 -11.60
N SER A 47 -8.82 -11.54 -12.19
CA SER A 47 -9.54 -12.65 -11.54
C SER A 47 -8.67 -13.86 -11.19
N GLU A 48 -7.46 -13.94 -11.74
CA GLU A 48 -6.50 -15.02 -11.49
C GLU A 48 -5.42 -14.61 -10.48
N THR A 49 -5.42 -13.35 -10.03
CA THR A 49 -4.47 -12.88 -9.02
C THR A 49 -4.67 -13.63 -7.71
N GLY A 50 -3.65 -14.36 -7.30
CA GLY A 50 -3.63 -15.12 -6.06
C GLY A 50 -3.21 -14.32 -4.85
N LEU A 51 -3.50 -14.84 -3.66
CA LEU A 51 -3.04 -14.35 -2.36
C LEU A 51 -2.29 -15.46 -1.64
N TYR A 52 -0.99 -15.28 -1.45
CA TYR A 52 -0.16 -16.16 -0.65
C TYR A 52 0.29 -15.46 0.63
N ILE A 53 0.12 -16.10 1.78
CA ILE A 53 0.51 -15.54 3.09
C ILE A 53 1.37 -16.54 3.83
N ASP A 54 2.60 -16.14 4.10
CA ASP A 54 3.57 -16.83 4.95
C ASP A 54 3.81 -15.99 6.21
N ALA A 55 3.01 -16.26 7.24
CA ALA A 55 3.03 -15.57 8.52
C ALA A 55 2.58 -16.51 9.64
N SER A 56 2.61 -16.04 10.89
CA SER A 56 2.01 -16.80 12.00
C SER A 56 0.54 -17.10 11.73
N GLU A 57 0.00 -18.22 12.22
CA GLU A 57 -1.40 -18.62 11.98
C GLU A 57 -2.42 -17.54 12.37
N GLY A 58 -2.13 -16.80 13.47
CA GLY A 58 -3.00 -15.70 13.92
C GLY A 58 -2.97 -14.50 12.97
N ASP A 59 -1.78 -14.09 12.54
CA ASP A 59 -1.61 -12.97 11.61
C ASP A 59 -2.15 -13.33 10.22
N LYS A 60 -1.89 -14.56 9.75
CA LYS A 60 -2.40 -15.07 8.48
C LYS A 60 -3.92 -14.96 8.41
N LYS A 61 -4.61 -15.47 9.44
CA LYS A 61 -6.06 -15.41 9.48
C LYS A 61 -6.60 -13.97 9.44
N ILE A 62 -6.00 -13.05 10.21
CA ILE A 62 -6.42 -11.64 10.23
C ILE A 62 -6.23 -11.00 8.85
N LEU A 63 -5.08 -11.24 8.22
CA LEU A 63 -4.75 -10.68 6.90
C LEU A 63 -5.64 -11.27 5.80
N GLU A 64 -5.93 -12.57 5.83
CA GLU A 64 -6.88 -13.21 4.90
C GLU A 64 -8.28 -12.63 5.06
N ASP A 65 -8.83 -12.60 6.28
CA ASP A 65 -10.17 -12.09 6.56
C ASP A 65 -10.28 -10.60 6.09
N TYR A 66 -9.25 -9.80 6.34
CA TYR A 66 -9.21 -8.39 5.92
C TYR A 66 -9.17 -8.22 4.39
N LEU A 67 -8.31 -8.98 3.70
CA LEU A 67 -8.16 -8.89 2.26
C LEU A 67 -9.36 -9.49 1.50
N VAL A 68 -9.97 -10.54 2.02
CA VAL A 68 -11.22 -11.10 1.46
C VAL A 68 -12.37 -10.09 1.58
N ALA A 69 -12.44 -9.33 2.68
CA ALA A 69 -13.42 -8.25 2.85
C ALA A 69 -13.11 -7.02 1.97
N SER A 70 -11.90 -6.89 1.44
CA SER A 70 -11.51 -5.82 0.55
C SER A 70 -12.10 -6.01 -0.87
N SER A 71 -12.14 -4.94 -1.66
CA SER A 71 -12.61 -4.99 -3.05
C SER A 71 -11.64 -5.67 -4.03
N MET A 72 -10.50 -6.20 -3.57
CA MET A 72 -9.45 -6.73 -4.44
C MET A 72 -9.76 -8.12 -5.02
N ASN A 73 -10.73 -8.85 -4.48
CA ASN A 73 -11.15 -10.20 -4.94
C ASN A 73 -9.98 -11.20 -5.09
N LEU A 74 -8.98 -11.13 -4.20
CA LEU A 74 -7.84 -12.05 -4.22
C LEU A 74 -8.24 -13.45 -3.80
N LYS A 75 -7.71 -14.46 -4.48
CA LYS A 75 -7.98 -15.88 -4.18
C LYS A 75 -6.84 -16.48 -3.37
N PRO A 76 -7.07 -17.08 -2.19
CA PRO A 76 -6.03 -17.81 -1.47
C PRO A 76 -5.38 -18.88 -2.34
N VAL A 77 -4.05 -18.91 -2.36
CA VAL A 77 -3.24 -19.90 -3.08
C VAL A 77 -2.22 -20.54 -2.15
N ILE A 78 -1.70 -21.71 -2.53
CA ILE A 78 -0.75 -22.49 -1.74
C ILE A 78 0.72 -22.32 -2.21
N ALA A 79 0.93 -21.65 -3.34
CA ALA A 79 2.26 -21.42 -3.91
C ALA A 79 2.59 -19.91 -3.90
N GLU A 80 3.84 -19.59 -3.57
CA GLU A 80 4.36 -18.22 -3.58
C GLU A 80 4.52 -17.71 -5.03
N GLU A 81 4.91 -18.62 -5.94
CA GLU A 81 5.18 -18.30 -7.34
C GLU A 81 3.91 -18.01 -8.11
N GLY A 82 4.05 -17.20 -9.17
CA GLY A 82 2.97 -16.85 -10.07
C GLY A 82 2.54 -15.39 -9.94
N HIS A 83 1.44 -15.05 -10.58
CA HIS A 83 0.87 -13.70 -10.58
C HIS A 83 0.09 -13.42 -9.28
N ASN A 84 0.83 -13.32 -8.18
CA ASN A 84 0.31 -13.32 -6.82
C ASN A 84 0.63 -12.03 -6.05
N VAL A 85 -0.24 -11.72 -5.09
CA VAL A 85 0.07 -10.87 -3.94
C VAL A 85 0.62 -11.78 -2.84
N VAL A 86 1.86 -11.53 -2.44
CA VAL A 86 2.61 -12.33 -1.46
C VAL A 86 2.86 -11.51 -0.20
N LEU A 87 2.41 -11.99 0.94
CA LEU A 87 2.70 -11.42 2.26
C LEU A 87 3.65 -12.37 2.98
N LYS A 88 4.84 -11.90 3.34
CA LYS A 88 5.88 -12.74 3.92
C LYS A 88 6.45 -12.16 5.20
N GLN A 89 6.21 -12.83 6.31
CA GLN A 89 6.84 -12.50 7.58
C GLN A 89 8.26 -13.05 7.60
N VAL A 90 9.24 -12.17 7.80
CA VAL A 90 10.67 -12.51 7.80
C VAL A 90 11.27 -12.30 9.18
N ALA A 91 12.35 -13.04 9.50
CA ALA A 91 13.02 -12.90 10.77
C ALA A 91 13.74 -11.55 10.92
N GLU A 92 14.27 -11.03 9.81
CA GLU A 92 15.03 -9.77 9.78
C GLU A 92 14.65 -8.97 8.53
N LEU A 93 14.59 -7.63 8.66
CA LEU A 93 14.34 -6.70 7.59
C LEU A 93 15.21 -5.45 7.80
N PRO A 94 16.48 -5.49 7.36
CA PRO A 94 17.46 -4.43 7.67
C PRO A 94 17.13 -3.06 7.07
N GLU A 95 16.19 -2.99 6.12
CA GLU A 95 15.74 -1.77 5.50
C GLU A 95 14.92 -0.87 6.43
N VAL A 96 14.43 -1.42 7.56
CA VAL A 96 13.58 -0.71 8.55
C VAL A 96 14.03 -1.06 9.98
N ASN A 97 13.76 -0.16 10.93
CA ASN A 97 14.13 -0.33 12.34
C ASN A 97 12.93 -0.71 13.22
N SER A 98 11.73 -0.44 12.75
CA SER A 98 10.51 -0.72 13.50
C SER A 98 9.93 -2.09 13.16
N SER A 99 9.41 -2.81 14.15
CA SER A 99 8.63 -4.02 13.91
C SER A 99 7.32 -3.77 13.12
N GLU A 100 6.86 -2.52 13.09
CA GLU A 100 5.72 -2.11 12.27
C GLU A 100 6.15 -1.66 10.85
N GLY A 101 7.47 -1.69 10.54
CA GLY A 101 8.00 -1.37 9.22
C GLY A 101 7.79 -2.49 8.21
N TYR A 102 7.84 -2.13 6.94
CA TYR A 102 7.67 -3.06 5.82
C TYR A 102 8.41 -2.60 4.57
N VAL A 103 8.64 -3.55 3.67
CA VAL A 103 9.08 -3.31 2.31
C VAL A 103 8.04 -3.90 1.36
N LEU A 104 7.46 -3.06 0.52
CA LEU A 104 6.54 -3.43 -0.55
C LEU A 104 7.27 -3.34 -1.88
N THR A 105 7.41 -4.46 -2.58
CA THR A 105 7.99 -4.56 -3.91
C THR A 105 6.88 -4.95 -4.90
N VAL A 106 6.71 -4.16 -5.94
CA VAL A 106 5.76 -4.43 -7.02
C VAL A 106 6.54 -4.61 -8.31
N THR A 107 6.36 -5.76 -8.95
CA THR A 107 6.82 -6.06 -10.30
C THR A 107 5.62 -6.34 -11.20
N PRO A 108 5.76 -6.40 -12.53
CA PRO A 108 4.66 -6.81 -13.40
C PRO A 108 4.09 -8.19 -13.09
N ASP A 109 4.90 -9.08 -12.49
CA ASP A 109 4.56 -10.48 -12.26
C ASP A 109 4.09 -10.75 -10.82
N GLN A 110 4.51 -9.94 -9.83
CA GLN A 110 4.25 -10.22 -8.43
C GLN A 110 4.24 -8.94 -7.58
N VAL A 111 3.39 -8.94 -6.56
CA VAL A 111 3.45 -8.00 -5.43
C VAL A 111 3.98 -8.73 -4.20
N LEU A 112 5.06 -8.25 -3.61
CA LEU A 112 5.67 -8.84 -2.42
C LEU A 112 5.72 -7.82 -1.28
N ILE A 113 5.09 -8.14 -0.15
CA ILE A 113 5.17 -7.37 1.10
C ILE A 113 5.96 -8.18 2.11
N ARG A 114 7.09 -7.63 2.58
CA ARG A 114 7.91 -8.22 3.64
C ARG A 114 7.86 -7.35 4.89
N ALA A 115 7.73 -7.99 6.05
CA ALA A 115 7.80 -7.34 7.36
C ALA A 115 8.27 -8.34 8.42
N THR A 116 8.70 -7.84 9.58
CA THR A 116 9.10 -8.70 10.71
C THR A 116 7.92 -9.07 11.63
N SER A 117 6.73 -8.45 11.42
CA SER A 117 5.54 -8.73 12.20
C SER A 117 4.27 -8.67 11.35
N GLY A 118 3.17 -9.23 11.87
CA GLY A 118 1.84 -9.12 11.26
C GLY A 118 1.37 -7.68 11.14
N ALA A 119 1.71 -6.81 12.09
CA ALA A 119 1.39 -5.37 12.03
C ALA A 119 2.09 -4.68 10.85
N GLY A 120 3.38 -4.98 10.62
CA GLY A 120 4.12 -4.47 9.47
C GLY A 120 3.51 -4.95 8.15
N LEU A 121 3.16 -6.24 8.03
CA LEU A 121 2.44 -6.77 6.86
C LEU A 121 1.12 -6.04 6.64
N PHE A 122 0.33 -5.82 7.70
CA PHE A 122 -0.93 -5.10 7.63
C PHE A 122 -0.77 -3.67 7.11
N TYR A 123 0.26 -2.92 7.57
CA TYR A 123 0.53 -1.57 7.08
C TYR A 123 1.06 -1.55 5.65
N GLY A 124 1.80 -2.58 5.23
CA GLY A 124 2.16 -2.78 3.84
C GLY A 124 0.91 -2.99 2.96
N VAL A 125 -0.05 -3.78 3.44
CA VAL A 125 -1.37 -3.95 2.78
C VAL A 125 -2.12 -2.63 2.67
N GLN A 126 -2.14 -1.78 3.73
CA GLN A 126 -2.78 -0.47 3.65
C GLN A 126 -2.16 0.42 2.56
N THR A 127 -0.83 0.39 2.44
CA THR A 127 -0.14 1.11 1.36
C THR A 127 -0.52 0.55 0.00
N MET A 128 -0.49 -0.77 -0.17
CA MET A 128 -0.89 -1.44 -1.40
C MET A 128 -2.32 -1.02 -1.81
N LEU A 129 -3.28 -1.05 -0.88
CA LEU A 129 -4.67 -0.66 -1.15
C LEU A 129 -4.81 0.80 -1.59
N GLN A 130 -3.99 1.71 -1.06
CA GLN A 130 -3.97 3.12 -1.46
C GLN A 130 -3.29 3.36 -2.82
N MET A 131 -2.46 2.42 -3.28
CA MET A 131 -1.73 2.52 -4.55
C MET A 131 -2.53 2.03 -5.74
N VAL A 132 -3.57 1.23 -5.54
CA VAL A 132 -4.37 0.66 -6.63
C VAL A 132 -5.08 1.78 -7.38
N ASP A 133 -4.85 1.85 -8.68
CA ASP A 133 -5.57 2.71 -9.60
C ASP A 133 -6.31 1.88 -10.68
N GLU A 134 -6.92 2.53 -11.65
CA GLU A 134 -7.66 1.87 -12.75
C GLU A 134 -6.77 0.96 -13.62
N LYS A 135 -5.45 1.13 -13.59
CA LYS A 135 -4.47 0.36 -14.35
C LYS A 135 -3.88 -0.80 -13.54
N GLY A 136 -4.06 -0.79 -12.21
CA GLY A 136 -3.49 -1.73 -11.26
C GLY A 136 -2.55 -1.09 -10.26
N LEU A 137 -1.49 -1.79 -9.88
CA LEU A 137 -0.48 -1.32 -8.93
C LEU A 137 0.77 -0.85 -9.68
N PRO A 138 1.22 0.40 -9.50
CA PRO A 138 2.49 0.86 -10.07
C PRO A 138 3.66 0.00 -9.59
N ALA A 139 4.49 -0.47 -10.51
CA ALA A 139 5.71 -1.20 -10.16
C ALA A 139 6.71 -0.29 -9.43
N GLY A 140 7.51 -0.88 -8.55
CA GLY A 140 8.50 -0.15 -7.76
C GLY A 140 8.76 -0.76 -6.40
N VAL A 141 9.51 -0.03 -5.59
CA VAL A 141 9.85 -0.41 -4.21
C VAL A 141 9.46 0.71 -3.26
N ILE A 142 8.74 0.35 -2.21
CA ILE A 142 8.34 1.25 -1.13
C ILE A 142 8.87 0.69 0.17
N THR A 143 9.66 1.49 0.88
CA THR A 143 10.13 1.18 2.22
C THR A 143 9.51 2.18 3.17
N ASP A 144 8.86 1.68 4.22
CA ASP A 144 8.17 2.54 5.18
C ASP A 144 8.21 1.96 6.59
N GLU A 145 8.27 2.85 7.55
CA GLU A 145 8.14 2.55 8.98
C GLU A 145 7.51 3.75 9.70
N PRO A 146 6.80 3.52 10.82
CA PRO A 146 6.17 4.62 11.51
C PRO A 146 7.20 5.54 12.18
N ARG A 147 7.06 6.84 11.98
CA ARG A 147 7.86 7.86 12.66
C ARG A 147 7.58 7.90 14.17
N PHE A 148 6.34 7.58 14.58
CA PHE A 148 5.90 7.58 15.97
C PHE A 148 5.30 6.22 16.35
N ALA A 149 5.75 5.66 17.46
CA ALA A 149 5.23 4.38 17.97
C ALA A 149 3.77 4.49 18.46
N TYR A 150 3.34 5.66 18.95
CA TYR A 150 1.97 5.92 19.35
C TYR A 150 1.28 6.79 18.30
N ARG A 151 0.23 6.25 17.67
CA ARG A 151 -0.59 6.93 16.65
C ARG A 151 -2.05 6.69 17.02
N GLY A 152 -2.59 7.57 17.85
CA GLY A 152 -3.89 7.38 18.48
C GLY A 152 -4.95 8.37 18.00
N PHE A 153 -6.19 7.93 18.13
CA PHE A 153 -7.40 8.73 17.98
C PHE A 153 -8.29 8.52 19.20
N MET A 154 -8.83 9.60 19.77
CA MET A 154 -9.76 9.54 20.86
C MET A 154 -11.16 9.88 20.40
N MET A 155 -12.14 9.10 20.84
CA MET A 155 -13.54 9.26 20.52
C MET A 155 -14.38 9.28 21.79
N ASP A 156 -15.12 10.37 21.97
CA ASP A 156 -16.02 10.52 23.10
C ASP A 156 -17.42 9.99 22.75
N VAL A 157 -17.69 8.78 23.21
CA VAL A 157 -18.97 8.11 23.00
C VAL A 157 -19.91 8.28 24.20
N SER A 158 -19.43 8.90 25.29
CA SER A 158 -20.23 9.16 26.50
C SER A 158 -21.11 10.38 26.36
N ARG A 159 -20.54 11.54 25.99
CA ARG A 159 -21.28 12.78 25.82
C ARG A 159 -22.12 12.81 24.53
N HIS A 160 -21.68 12.07 23.51
CA HIS A 160 -22.42 11.86 22.27
C HIS A 160 -22.49 10.35 21.95
N PHE A 161 -23.68 9.84 21.71
CA PHE A 161 -23.86 8.44 21.32
C PHE A 161 -23.47 8.24 19.87
N PHE A 162 -22.65 7.22 19.63
CA PHE A 162 -22.35 6.67 18.31
C PHE A 162 -22.67 5.19 18.30
N ASP A 163 -23.37 4.74 17.29
CA ASP A 163 -23.68 3.32 17.13
C ASP A 163 -22.44 2.49 16.77
N LYS A 164 -22.58 1.18 16.92
CA LYS A 164 -21.49 0.24 16.65
C LYS A 164 -20.97 0.33 15.21
N GLU A 165 -21.84 0.56 14.25
CA GLU A 165 -21.44 0.59 12.84
C GLU A 165 -20.64 1.86 12.52
N PHE A 166 -20.96 2.98 13.15
CA PHE A 166 -20.16 4.19 13.06
C PHE A 166 -18.75 3.98 13.65
N ILE A 167 -18.66 3.33 14.84
CA ILE A 167 -17.35 3.05 15.47
C ILE A 167 -16.51 2.14 14.57
N LYS A 168 -17.08 1.11 13.96
CA LYS A 168 -16.38 0.24 13.01
C LYS A 168 -15.83 1.02 11.81
N LYS A 169 -16.64 1.91 11.21
CA LYS A 169 -16.17 2.78 10.11
C LYS A 169 -14.99 3.67 10.53
N GLN A 170 -15.00 4.15 11.79
CA GLN A 170 -13.84 4.89 12.31
C GLN A 170 -12.62 3.99 12.44
N MET A 171 -12.79 2.75 12.91
CA MET A 171 -11.68 1.78 12.99
C MET A 171 -11.11 1.47 11.61
N ASP A 172 -11.94 1.30 10.58
CA ASP A 172 -11.48 1.10 9.20
C ASP A 172 -10.68 2.31 8.70
N ALA A 173 -11.15 3.53 8.97
CA ALA A 173 -10.41 4.75 8.63
C ALA A 173 -9.08 4.85 9.39
N LEU A 174 -9.06 4.51 10.69
CA LEU A 174 -7.83 4.48 11.49
C LEU A 174 -6.83 3.47 10.93
N ALA A 175 -7.30 2.27 10.55
CA ALA A 175 -6.49 1.23 9.90
C ALA A 175 -5.92 1.74 8.58
N TYR A 176 -6.75 2.32 7.72
CA TYR A 176 -6.35 2.87 6.42
C TYR A 176 -5.24 3.92 6.52
N TYR A 177 -5.30 4.79 7.55
CA TYR A 177 -4.28 5.79 7.85
C TYR A 177 -3.19 5.30 8.81
N LYS A 178 -3.10 3.99 9.06
CA LYS A 178 -2.06 3.34 9.88
C LYS A 178 -1.98 3.84 11.33
N LEU A 179 -3.11 4.28 11.91
CA LEU A 179 -3.20 4.55 13.35
C LEU A 179 -3.30 3.23 14.11
N ASN A 180 -2.70 3.16 15.31
CA ASN A 180 -2.59 1.92 16.06
C ASN A 180 -3.23 1.95 17.45
N ARG A 181 -3.91 3.04 17.80
CA ARG A 181 -4.60 3.19 19.10
C ARG A 181 -5.95 3.86 18.89
N LEU A 182 -7.01 3.20 19.37
CA LEU A 182 -8.32 3.81 19.55
C LEU A 182 -8.58 3.97 21.05
N HIS A 183 -8.77 5.21 21.49
CA HIS A 183 -9.15 5.54 22.86
C HIS A 183 -10.64 5.89 22.89
N LEU A 184 -11.44 5.06 23.57
CA LEU A 184 -12.85 5.34 23.77
C LEU A 184 -13.05 5.99 25.15
N HIS A 185 -13.63 7.17 25.17
CA HIS A 185 -14.12 7.82 26.38
C HIS A 185 -15.54 7.31 26.67
N LEU A 186 -15.64 6.32 27.56
CA LEU A 186 -16.86 5.55 27.79
C LEU A 186 -17.78 6.12 28.88
N THR A 187 -17.21 6.90 29.80
CA THR A 187 -17.94 7.40 30.97
C THR A 187 -17.71 8.88 31.18
N ASP A 188 -18.79 9.62 31.51
CA ASP A 188 -18.75 11.00 31.91
C ASP A 188 -19.89 11.26 32.89
N ALA A 189 -20.06 12.51 33.40
CA ALA A 189 -21.13 12.91 34.32
C ALA A 189 -22.55 12.50 33.86
N ALA A 190 -22.77 12.40 32.56
CA ALA A 190 -24.06 11.99 31.97
C ALA A 190 -24.32 10.47 31.97
N GLY A 191 -23.36 9.64 32.39
CA GLY A 191 -23.51 8.19 32.47
C GLY A 191 -22.39 7.40 31.78
N TRP A 192 -22.62 6.09 31.69
CA TRP A 192 -21.75 5.12 31.01
C TRP A 192 -22.44 4.56 29.77
N ARG A 193 -21.68 4.40 28.66
CA ARG A 193 -22.20 3.89 27.38
C ARG A 193 -21.24 2.89 26.75
#